data_3966117249214d82ad02d6b45528d92d
#
_entry.id   3966117249214d82ad02d6b45528d92d
#
_cell.length_a   1.000
_cell.length_b   1.000
_cell.length_c   1.000
_cell.angle_alpha   90.00
_cell.angle_beta   90.00
_cell.angle_gamma   90.00
#
_symmetry.space_group_name_H-M   'P 1'
#
loop_
_entity.id
_entity.type
_entity.pdbx_description
1 polymer ?
#
loop_
_entity_poly.entity_id
_entity_poly.type
_entity_poly.pdbx_seq_one_letter_code
_entity_poly.pdbx_strand_id
1 'polypeptide(L)'
;DRYKRTRVLGIGIFLWSMMTALAGLANSFGRLFGARIGVAVGEAVMAPTSVSLISDYFPENKQGKPMGIITSGVYIGIGITLLGGGFLIDYLTEIGGIHIPVIGYLKPWQATFMIVGIPGLLVALGAFLLIEPKRSDEQKGIEVNVEKQNIFVHIKEHKRTLLPMFGGLIFMALIFYSFTFWAPTMMIRTYDLSLSEVGFLLGIITIISSITGTILAGSAVDYLRNNNYSDAPVRAAMIAVIFALPPIVLLSFVNSEVAAWICISLYLLFISSFAPLGLLAISGVSSSNVKGQLAAIHAFLMMAFGLSLGPQLTAFFTDFVFMNPNHLNWSLSATGAIVLPISALLFKASLSKYRESSKRINN
;
A
#
# COMPACT_ATOMS: atom_id res chain seq x y z
N ASP A 1 11.21 -1.95 21.85
CA ASP A 1 11.26 -0.91 22.90
C ASP A 1 12.61 -0.84 23.68
N ARG A 2 13.47 -1.85 23.55
CA ARG A 2 14.82 -1.88 24.19
C ARG A 2 15.93 -1.27 23.31
N TYR A 3 15.74 -1.18 21.99
CA TYR A 3 16.77 -0.75 21.05
C TYR A 3 16.48 0.66 20.52
N LYS A 4 17.53 1.35 20.05
CA LYS A 4 17.40 2.62 19.33
C LYS A 4 16.63 2.39 18.03
N ARG A 5 15.54 3.12 17.84
CA ARG A 5 14.65 2.98 16.67
C ARG A 5 15.35 3.29 15.35
N THR A 6 16.25 4.28 15.36
CA THR A 6 17.09 4.61 14.20
C THR A 6 17.99 3.44 13.78
N ARG A 7 18.55 2.68 14.75
CA ARG A 7 19.32 1.46 14.47
C ARG A 7 18.42 0.34 13.93
N VAL A 8 17.25 0.14 14.52
CA VAL A 8 16.30 -0.87 14.06
C VAL A 8 15.87 -0.57 12.61
N LEU A 9 15.59 0.70 12.31
CA LEU A 9 15.27 1.16 10.96
C LEU A 9 16.43 0.90 9.99
N GLY A 10 17.67 1.29 10.36
CA GLY A 10 18.87 1.08 9.54
C GLY A 10 19.14 -0.41 9.25
N ILE A 11 19.01 -1.28 10.28
CA ILE A 11 19.14 -2.74 10.10
C ILE A 11 18.04 -3.29 9.20
N GLY A 12 16.78 -2.84 9.35
CA GLY A 12 15.67 -3.23 8.49
C GLY A 12 15.94 -2.87 7.03
N ILE A 13 16.31 -1.60 6.75
CA ILE A 13 16.65 -1.14 5.41
C ILE A 13 17.82 -1.94 4.82
N PHE A 14 18.88 -2.15 5.60
CA PHE A 14 20.02 -2.96 5.18
C PHE A 14 19.59 -4.38 4.81
N LEU A 15 18.80 -5.03 5.67
CA LEU A 15 18.35 -6.41 5.47
C LEU A 15 17.52 -6.54 4.19
N TRP A 16 16.48 -5.71 4.01
CA TRP A 16 15.65 -5.85 2.80
C TRP A 16 16.40 -5.51 1.53
N SER A 17 17.30 -4.51 1.57
CA SER A 17 18.12 -4.12 0.41
C SER A 17 19.10 -5.23 0.03
N MET A 18 19.77 -5.82 1.01
CA MET A 18 20.65 -6.96 0.81
C MET A 18 19.87 -8.17 0.25
N MET A 19 18.72 -8.48 0.82
CA MET A 19 17.87 -9.58 0.35
C MET A 19 17.32 -9.32 -1.06
N THR A 20 17.02 -8.07 -1.40
CA THR A 20 16.65 -7.67 -2.76
C THR A 20 17.82 -7.94 -3.74
N ALA A 21 19.02 -7.51 -3.40
CA ALA A 21 20.20 -7.79 -4.23
C ALA A 21 20.49 -9.30 -4.35
N LEU A 22 20.36 -10.05 -3.25
CA LEU A 22 20.52 -11.51 -3.22
C LEU A 22 19.45 -12.26 -4.03
N ALA A 23 18.24 -11.70 -4.17
CA ALA A 23 17.23 -12.24 -5.07
C ALA A 23 17.72 -12.30 -6.54
N GLY A 24 18.59 -11.37 -6.94
CA GLY A 24 19.27 -11.40 -8.24
C GLY A 24 20.23 -12.58 -8.44
N LEU A 25 20.65 -13.24 -7.36
CA LEU A 25 21.49 -14.45 -7.44
C LEU A 25 20.66 -15.74 -7.39
N ALA A 26 19.34 -15.64 -7.33
CA ALA A 26 18.50 -16.81 -7.24
C ALA A 26 18.46 -17.59 -8.56
N ASN A 27 18.77 -18.87 -8.50
CA ASN A 27 18.70 -19.79 -9.63
C ASN A 27 17.67 -20.90 -9.42
N SER A 28 16.87 -20.79 -8.35
CA SER A 28 15.77 -21.70 -8.03
C SER A 28 14.65 -20.94 -7.32
N PHE A 29 13.43 -21.49 -7.39
CA PHE A 29 12.27 -20.97 -6.67
C PHE A 29 12.54 -20.80 -5.17
N GLY A 30 13.13 -21.83 -4.54
CA GLY A 30 13.41 -21.79 -3.09
C GLY A 30 14.35 -20.66 -2.67
N ARG A 31 15.38 -20.36 -3.48
CA ARG A 31 16.30 -19.23 -3.21
C ARG A 31 15.60 -17.88 -3.39
N LEU A 32 14.83 -17.73 -4.45
CA LEU A 32 14.06 -16.51 -4.68
C LEU A 32 13.04 -16.29 -3.55
N PHE A 33 12.30 -17.34 -3.18
CA PHE A 33 11.32 -17.31 -2.10
C PHE A 33 11.96 -16.95 -0.75
N GLY A 34 13.09 -17.55 -0.41
CA GLY A 34 13.84 -17.22 0.80
C GLY A 34 14.31 -15.77 0.84
N ALA A 35 14.84 -15.25 -0.27
CA ALA A 35 15.20 -13.85 -0.40
C ALA A 35 13.98 -12.92 -0.21
N ARG A 36 12.82 -13.25 -0.78
CA ARG A 36 11.57 -12.46 -0.61
C ARG A 36 11.06 -12.48 0.83
N ILE A 37 11.18 -13.60 1.56
CA ILE A 37 10.90 -13.63 3.00
C ILE A 37 11.83 -12.67 3.74
N GLY A 38 13.11 -12.68 3.43
CA GLY A 38 14.09 -11.77 4.04
C GLY A 38 13.77 -10.30 3.79
N VAL A 39 13.30 -9.93 2.58
CA VAL A 39 12.79 -8.59 2.26
C VAL A 39 11.62 -8.25 3.17
N ALA A 40 10.60 -9.11 3.27
CA ALA A 40 9.41 -8.87 4.08
C ALA A 40 9.75 -8.68 5.57
N VAL A 41 10.69 -9.45 6.11
CA VAL A 41 11.18 -9.29 7.49
C VAL A 41 11.86 -7.93 7.69
N GLY A 42 12.67 -7.50 6.74
CA GLY A 42 13.31 -6.17 6.79
C GLY A 42 12.30 -5.02 6.72
N GLU A 43 11.29 -5.14 5.85
CA GLU A 43 10.25 -4.11 5.68
C GLU A 43 9.31 -3.98 6.88
N ALA A 44 9.08 -5.07 7.63
CA ALA A 44 8.12 -5.09 8.74
C ALA A 44 8.42 -4.06 9.84
N VAL A 45 9.66 -3.64 10.00
CA VAL A 45 10.06 -2.66 11.03
C VAL A 45 9.84 -1.21 10.60
N MET A 46 9.64 -0.93 9.30
CA MET A 46 9.62 0.42 8.77
C MET A 46 8.43 1.25 9.30
N ALA A 47 7.23 0.76 9.13
CA ALA A 47 6.02 1.50 9.48
C ALA A 47 5.94 1.84 10.99
N PRO A 48 6.08 0.87 11.92
CA PRO A 48 6.00 1.16 13.35
C PRO A 48 7.14 2.07 13.81
N THR A 49 8.35 1.86 13.29
CA THR A 49 9.53 2.67 13.67
C THR A 49 9.40 4.10 13.18
N SER A 50 8.96 4.31 11.93
CA SER A 50 8.78 5.64 11.35
C SER A 50 7.71 6.44 12.08
N VAL A 51 6.55 5.83 12.36
CA VAL A 51 5.47 6.47 13.12
C VAL A 51 5.95 6.88 14.50
N SER A 52 6.65 5.99 15.20
CA SER A 52 7.20 6.27 16.55
C SER A 52 8.26 7.39 16.52
N LEU A 53 9.16 7.41 15.54
CA LEU A 53 10.14 8.49 15.38
C LEU A 53 9.45 9.84 15.12
N ILE A 54 8.46 9.90 14.21
CA ILE A 54 7.73 11.14 13.92
C ILE A 54 7.03 11.66 15.16
N SER A 55 6.42 10.78 15.95
CA SER A 55 5.71 11.21 17.17
C SER A 55 6.61 11.87 18.21
N ASP A 56 7.90 11.52 18.21
CA ASP A 56 8.87 12.12 19.14
C ASP A 56 9.65 13.30 18.54
N TYR A 57 9.83 13.34 17.21
CA TYR A 57 10.47 14.48 16.55
C TYR A 57 9.57 15.70 16.42
N PHE A 58 8.25 15.48 16.29
CA PHE A 58 7.30 16.55 15.99
C PHE A 58 6.20 16.62 17.05
N PRO A 59 5.82 17.83 17.53
CA PRO A 59 4.69 17.98 18.42
C PRO A 59 3.39 17.54 17.73
N GLU A 60 2.40 17.09 18.50
CA GLU A 60 1.16 16.48 18.00
C GLU A 60 0.47 17.27 16.88
N ASN A 61 0.45 18.61 17.02
CA ASN A 61 -0.16 19.50 16.02
C ASN A 61 0.66 19.66 14.72
N LYS A 62 1.88 19.09 14.63
CA LYS A 62 2.77 19.17 13.45
C LYS A 62 3.13 17.80 12.85
N GLN A 63 2.55 16.72 13.33
CA GLN A 63 2.85 15.36 12.85
C GLN A 63 2.20 15.04 11.49
N GLY A 64 1.12 15.73 11.12
CA GLY A 64 0.37 15.44 9.90
C GLY A 64 1.21 15.55 8.61
N LYS A 65 2.03 16.61 8.47
CA LYS A 65 2.88 16.80 7.30
C LYS A 65 3.97 15.72 7.14
N PRO A 66 4.77 15.38 8.17
CA PRO A 66 5.72 14.28 8.10
C PRO A 66 5.07 12.92 7.80
N MET A 67 3.92 12.62 8.40
CA MET A 67 3.16 11.40 8.11
C MET A 67 2.68 11.37 6.65
N GLY A 68 2.20 12.49 6.12
CA GLY A 68 1.82 12.62 4.71
C GLY A 68 2.99 12.38 3.78
N ILE A 69 4.18 12.90 4.08
CA ILE A 69 5.39 12.68 3.28
C ILE A 69 5.77 11.19 3.25
N ILE A 70 5.76 10.49 4.39
CA ILE A 70 6.05 9.06 4.42
C ILE A 70 5.01 8.26 3.62
N THR A 71 3.74 8.56 3.78
CA THR A 71 2.68 7.87 3.02
C THR A 71 2.80 8.12 1.51
N SER A 72 3.10 9.37 1.10
CA SER A 72 3.35 9.70 -0.30
C SER A 72 4.58 8.99 -0.85
N GLY A 73 5.57 8.72 -0.01
CA GLY A 73 6.78 7.97 -0.37
C GLY A 73 6.48 6.57 -0.93
N VAL A 74 5.40 5.93 -0.48
CA VAL A 74 4.97 4.62 -1.01
C VAL A 74 4.58 4.74 -2.50
N TYR A 75 3.77 5.72 -2.86
CA TYR A 75 3.33 5.92 -4.24
C TYR A 75 4.45 6.43 -5.14
N ILE A 76 5.32 7.30 -4.60
CA ILE A 76 6.54 7.74 -5.28
C ILE A 76 7.45 6.54 -5.56
N GLY A 77 7.63 5.66 -4.58
CA GLY A 77 8.43 4.44 -4.72
C GLY A 77 7.87 3.49 -5.79
N ILE A 78 6.56 3.23 -5.79
CA ILE A 78 5.89 2.43 -6.83
C ILE A 78 6.10 3.08 -8.20
N GLY A 79 5.87 4.39 -8.32
CA GLY A 79 6.01 5.10 -9.58
C GLY A 79 7.45 5.12 -10.10
N ILE A 80 8.44 5.37 -9.24
CA ILE A 80 9.86 5.31 -9.63
C ILE A 80 10.26 3.90 -10.03
N THR A 81 9.75 2.87 -9.36
CA THR A 81 10.00 1.48 -9.72
C THR A 81 9.43 1.14 -11.10
N LEU A 82 8.25 1.64 -11.43
CA LEU A 82 7.66 1.47 -12.76
C LEU A 82 8.46 2.24 -13.82
N LEU A 83 8.75 3.51 -13.57
CA LEU A 83 9.53 4.37 -14.46
C LEU A 83 10.92 3.79 -14.75
N GLY A 84 11.71 3.61 -13.69
CA GLY A 84 13.10 3.16 -13.81
C GLY A 84 13.23 1.67 -14.10
N GLY A 85 12.32 0.85 -13.58
CA GLY A 85 12.32 -0.59 -13.76
C GLY A 85 12.04 -0.99 -15.21
N GLY A 86 11.09 -0.32 -15.88
CA GLY A 86 10.81 -0.55 -17.30
C GLY A 86 12.05 -0.32 -18.17
N PHE A 87 12.65 0.87 -18.07
CA PHE A 87 13.87 1.20 -18.81
C PHE A 87 15.04 0.27 -18.48
N LEU A 88 15.22 -0.04 -17.20
CA LEU A 88 16.34 -0.89 -16.77
C LEU A 88 16.22 -2.30 -17.33
N ILE A 89 15.04 -2.90 -17.30
CA ILE A 89 14.86 -4.27 -17.78
C ILE A 89 14.91 -4.36 -19.30
N ASP A 90 14.40 -3.34 -20.01
CA ASP A 90 14.51 -3.27 -21.48
C ASP A 90 15.97 -3.15 -21.90
N TYR A 91 16.74 -2.23 -21.29
CA TYR A 91 18.18 -2.08 -21.54
C TYR A 91 18.95 -3.38 -21.26
N LEU A 92 18.69 -4.02 -20.12
CA LEU A 92 19.34 -5.27 -19.75
C LEU A 92 18.96 -6.43 -20.68
N THR A 93 17.75 -6.40 -21.26
CA THR A 93 17.30 -7.39 -22.23
C THR A 93 17.98 -7.19 -23.57
N GLU A 94 18.13 -5.94 -24.02
CA GLU A 94 18.82 -5.58 -25.26
C GLU A 94 20.29 -6.01 -25.24
N ILE A 95 21.01 -5.77 -24.14
CA ILE A 95 22.42 -6.21 -23.99
C ILE A 95 22.56 -7.69 -23.64
N GLY A 96 21.44 -8.42 -23.49
CA GLY A 96 21.43 -9.85 -23.19
C GLY A 96 21.80 -10.22 -21.75
N GLY A 97 21.73 -9.30 -20.78
CA GLY A 97 22.14 -9.49 -19.39
C GLY A 97 23.55 -8.98 -19.09
N ILE A 98 24.05 -9.24 -17.89
CA ILE A 98 25.38 -8.75 -17.44
C ILE A 98 26.25 -9.91 -16.98
N HIS A 99 27.52 -9.87 -17.36
CA HIS A 99 28.54 -10.76 -16.83
C HIS A 99 29.32 -10.03 -15.72
N ILE A 100 29.21 -10.52 -14.48
CA ILE A 100 29.95 -9.97 -13.34
C ILE A 100 31.09 -10.92 -13.01
N PRO A 101 32.36 -10.42 -12.95
CA PRO A 101 33.47 -11.24 -12.48
C PRO A 101 33.18 -11.88 -11.15
N VAL A 102 33.54 -13.16 -10.95
CA VAL A 102 33.31 -13.97 -9.73
C VAL A 102 31.84 -14.49 -9.60
N ILE A 103 30.80 -13.72 -10.01
CA ILE A 103 29.39 -14.13 -9.89
C ILE A 103 28.94 -14.91 -11.13
N GLY A 104 29.47 -14.56 -12.32
CA GLY A 104 29.09 -15.15 -13.59
C GLY A 104 28.03 -14.32 -14.32
N TYR A 105 27.31 -15.01 -15.23
CA TYR A 105 26.28 -14.39 -16.05
C TYR A 105 24.96 -14.25 -15.28
N LEU A 106 24.41 -13.03 -15.28
CA LEU A 106 23.10 -12.69 -14.73
C LEU A 106 22.10 -12.41 -15.86
N LYS A 107 20.97 -13.08 -15.81
CA LYS A 107 19.83 -12.79 -16.69
C LYS A 107 19.30 -11.38 -16.42
N PRO A 108 18.60 -10.73 -17.39
CA PRO A 108 18.08 -9.36 -17.22
C PRO A 108 17.36 -9.11 -15.89
N TRP A 109 16.41 -9.97 -15.51
CA TRP A 109 15.68 -9.83 -14.25
C TRP A 109 16.57 -9.99 -13.00
N GLN A 110 17.59 -10.84 -13.05
CA GLN A 110 18.54 -11.03 -11.94
C GLN A 110 19.40 -9.79 -11.75
N ALA A 111 19.92 -9.25 -12.85
CA ALA A 111 20.68 -8.00 -12.86
C ALA A 111 19.82 -6.83 -12.32
N THR A 112 18.54 -6.76 -12.70
CA THR A 112 17.60 -5.74 -12.20
C THR A 112 17.49 -5.78 -10.68
N PHE A 113 17.26 -6.96 -10.06
CA PHE A 113 17.20 -7.09 -8.62
C PHE A 113 18.48 -6.64 -7.92
N MET A 114 19.63 -7.01 -8.48
CA MET A 114 20.93 -6.63 -7.93
C MET A 114 21.14 -5.11 -8.00
N ILE A 115 20.88 -4.49 -9.14
CA ILE A 115 21.05 -3.05 -9.35
C ILE A 115 20.09 -2.25 -8.45
N VAL A 116 18.84 -2.67 -8.30
CA VAL A 116 17.85 -1.98 -7.48
C VAL A 116 18.13 -2.17 -5.96
N GLY A 117 18.72 -3.29 -5.56
CA GLY A 117 19.06 -3.53 -4.15
C GLY A 117 20.21 -2.65 -3.63
N ILE A 118 21.19 -2.32 -4.49
CA ILE A 118 22.40 -1.58 -4.06
C ILE A 118 22.12 -0.17 -3.53
N PRO A 119 21.31 0.69 -4.16
CA PRO A 119 20.98 2.03 -3.64
C PRO A 119 20.37 1.99 -2.24
N GLY A 120 19.59 0.98 -1.93
CA GLY A 120 18.99 0.80 -0.60
C GLY A 120 20.04 0.60 0.50
N LEU A 121 21.20 0.01 0.19
CA LEU A 121 22.30 -0.12 1.15
C LEU A 121 22.89 1.25 1.52
N LEU A 122 22.95 2.19 0.56
CA LEU A 122 23.38 3.57 0.84
C LEU A 122 22.36 4.30 1.73
N VAL A 123 21.07 4.08 1.47
CA VAL A 123 20.00 4.63 2.32
C VAL A 123 20.08 4.05 3.74
N ALA A 124 20.41 2.76 3.90
CA ALA A 124 20.63 2.14 5.19
C ALA A 124 21.74 2.81 5.98
N LEU A 125 22.86 3.14 5.33
CA LEU A 125 23.95 3.90 5.96
C LEU A 125 23.47 5.27 6.45
N GLY A 126 22.68 5.99 5.63
CA GLY A 126 22.04 7.25 6.03
C GLY A 126 21.13 7.11 7.26
N ALA A 127 20.38 6.00 7.36
CA ALA A 127 19.50 5.75 8.49
C ALA A 127 20.27 5.54 9.81
N PHE A 128 21.48 4.98 9.77
CA PHE A 128 22.36 4.87 10.95
C PHE A 128 22.91 6.22 11.43
N LEU A 129 22.93 7.23 10.57
CA LEU A 129 23.37 8.60 10.92
C LEU A 129 22.25 9.44 11.55
N LEU A 130 21.01 8.96 11.55
CA LEU A 130 19.90 9.68 12.20
C LEU A 130 20.11 9.75 13.70
N ILE A 131 19.81 10.93 14.25
CA ILE A 131 19.86 11.17 15.70
C ILE A 131 18.60 10.55 16.32
N GLU A 132 18.78 9.72 17.36
CA GLU A 132 17.64 9.18 18.12
C GLU A 132 17.01 10.28 18.97
N PRO A 133 15.74 10.64 18.79
CA PRO A 133 15.08 11.61 19.65
C PRO A 133 14.84 11.02 21.04
N LYS A 134 14.84 11.87 22.05
CA LYS A 134 14.43 11.46 23.41
C LYS A 134 12.96 11.06 23.38
N ARG A 135 12.62 9.95 24.04
CA ARG A 135 11.24 9.48 24.12
C ARG A 135 10.39 10.48 24.90
N SER A 136 9.25 10.86 24.38
CA SER A 136 8.32 11.77 25.05
C SER A 136 7.78 11.19 26.38
N ASP A 137 7.70 9.89 26.52
CA ASP A 137 7.28 9.21 27.75
C ASP A 137 8.32 9.35 28.88
N GLU A 138 9.63 9.36 28.56
CA GLU A 138 10.68 9.63 29.53
C GLU A 138 10.69 11.08 30.01
N GLN A 139 10.20 12.02 29.18
CA GLN A 139 10.12 13.44 29.55
C GLN A 139 8.94 13.76 30.46
N LYS A 140 7.86 12.96 30.40
CA LYS A 140 6.63 13.24 31.16
C LYS A 140 6.68 12.69 32.60
N GLY A 141 7.64 11.82 32.93
CA GLY A 141 7.76 11.25 34.30
C GLY A 141 6.47 10.59 34.83
N ILE A 142 5.52 10.39 33.94
CA ILE A 142 4.23 9.80 34.24
C ILE A 142 4.43 8.31 34.02
N GLU A 143 4.54 7.56 35.10
CA GLU A 143 4.08 6.15 35.08
C GLU A 143 2.62 6.19 34.69
N VAL A 144 2.38 6.16 33.37
CA VAL A 144 1.03 5.99 32.86
C VAL A 144 0.68 4.56 33.21
N ASN A 145 0.03 4.40 34.34
CA ASN A 145 -0.70 3.20 34.71
C ASN A 145 -1.93 3.14 33.79
N VAL A 146 -1.65 3.02 32.46
CA VAL A 146 -2.65 2.84 31.42
C VAL A 146 -3.13 1.42 31.63
N GLU A 147 -4.29 1.26 32.22
CA GLU A 147 -5.00 -0.02 32.12
C GLU A 147 -4.95 -0.46 30.66
N LYS A 148 -4.14 -1.48 30.39
CA LYS A 148 -3.99 -2.04 29.03
C LYS A 148 -5.35 -2.59 28.60
N GLN A 149 -6.14 -1.75 27.96
CA GLN A 149 -7.42 -2.21 27.40
C GLN A 149 -7.11 -3.37 26.47
N ASN A 150 -7.69 -4.54 26.78
CA ASN A 150 -7.43 -5.74 25.99
C ASN A 150 -8.04 -5.55 24.59
N ILE A 151 -7.18 -5.61 23.56
CA ILE A 151 -7.58 -5.46 22.15
C ILE A 151 -8.73 -6.40 21.76
N PHE A 152 -8.73 -7.63 22.28
CA PHE A 152 -9.78 -8.61 22.00
C PHE A 152 -11.13 -8.21 22.58
N VAL A 153 -11.14 -7.57 23.75
CA VAL A 153 -12.34 -7.01 24.36
C VAL A 153 -12.87 -5.86 23.49
N HIS A 154 -12.00 -4.93 23.11
CA HIS A 154 -12.34 -3.81 22.23
C HIS A 154 -12.93 -4.29 20.88
N ILE A 155 -12.29 -5.27 20.23
CA ILE A 155 -12.80 -5.85 18.98
C ILE A 155 -14.16 -6.51 19.19
N LYS A 156 -14.35 -7.23 20.29
CA LYS A 156 -15.63 -7.90 20.62
C LYS A 156 -16.76 -6.90 20.84
N GLU A 157 -16.50 -5.82 21.54
CA GLU A 157 -17.46 -4.75 21.80
C GLU A 157 -17.84 -3.99 20.53
N HIS A 158 -16.86 -3.69 19.67
CA HIS A 158 -17.04 -2.92 18.45
C HIS A 158 -17.11 -3.77 17.17
N LYS A 159 -17.30 -5.10 17.27
CA LYS A 159 -17.28 -6.03 16.12
C LYS A 159 -18.24 -5.65 14.99
N ARG A 160 -19.42 -5.11 15.32
CA ARG A 160 -20.43 -4.69 14.34
C ARG A 160 -19.99 -3.45 13.53
N THR A 161 -19.00 -2.71 14.02
CA THR A 161 -18.36 -1.59 13.34
C THR A 161 -17.10 -2.04 12.62
N LEU A 162 -16.21 -2.74 13.33
CA LEU A 162 -14.87 -3.07 12.85
C LEU A 162 -14.89 -4.13 11.75
N LEU A 163 -15.70 -5.19 11.86
CA LEU A 163 -15.72 -6.25 10.85
C LEU A 163 -16.13 -5.76 9.46
N PRO A 164 -17.27 -5.07 9.29
CA PRO A 164 -17.63 -4.58 7.95
C PRO A 164 -16.70 -3.45 7.48
N MET A 165 -16.18 -2.61 8.38
CA MET A 165 -15.21 -1.57 8.04
C MET A 165 -13.90 -2.19 7.51
N PHE A 166 -13.32 -3.13 8.23
CA PHE A 166 -12.12 -3.83 7.75
C PHE A 166 -12.38 -4.65 6.50
N GLY A 167 -13.54 -5.31 6.41
CA GLY A 167 -13.94 -6.01 5.19
C GLY A 167 -13.95 -5.08 3.96
N GLY A 168 -14.57 -3.91 4.08
CA GLY A 168 -14.57 -2.91 3.01
C GLY A 168 -13.17 -2.47 2.61
N LEU A 169 -12.30 -2.21 3.58
CA LEU A 169 -10.90 -1.84 3.34
C LEU A 169 -10.10 -2.96 2.71
N ILE A 170 -10.30 -4.22 3.12
CA ILE A 170 -9.65 -5.40 2.52
C ILE A 170 -10.01 -5.49 1.03
N PHE A 171 -11.28 -5.33 0.68
CA PHE A 171 -11.70 -5.38 -0.71
C PHE A 171 -11.17 -4.20 -1.55
N MET A 172 -11.05 -2.99 -0.97
CA MET A 172 -10.33 -1.88 -1.62
C MET A 172 -8.86 -2.23 -1.88
N ALA A 173 -8.17 -2.75 -0.88
CA ALA A 173 -6.77 -3.15 -1.01
C ALA A 173 -6.60 -4.29 -2.03
N LEU A 174 -7.50 -5.27 -2.03
CA LEU A 174 -7.47 -6.40 -2.96
C LEU A 174 -7.46 -5.92 -4.41
N ILE A 175 -8.38 -5.06 -4.80
CA ILE A 175 -8.44 -4.57 -6.18
C ILE A 175 -7.30 -3.59 -6.49
N PHE A 176 -6.82 -2.78 -5.51
CA PHE A 176 -5.66 -1.93 -5.68
C PHE A 176 -4.40 -2.74 -5.99
N TYR A 177 -4.09 -3.76 -5.20
CA TYR A 177 -2.91 -4.61 -5.41
C TYR A 177 -3.05 -5.48 -6.66
N SER A 178 -4.25 -5.99 -6.94
CA SER A 178 -4.52 -6.71 -8.18
C SER A 178 -4.22 -5.85 -9.41
N PHE A 179 -4.72 -4.62 -9.43
CA PHE A 179 -4.47 -3.67 -10.49
C PHE A 179 -2.98 -3.32 -10.60
N THR A 180 -2.34 -2.96 -9.49
CA THR A 180 -0.91 -2.59 -9.48
C THR A 180 -0.02 -3.72 -10.03
N PHE A 181 -0.37 -4.97 -9.75
CA PHE A 181 0.37 -6.14 -10.24
C PHE A 181 0.13 -6.41 -11.73
N TRP A 182 -1.12 -6.33 -12.19
CA TRP A 182 -1.48 -6.75 -13.54
C TRP A 182 -1.55 -5.63 -14.57
N ALA A 183 -1.63 -4.36 -14.16
CA ALA A 183 -1.76 -3.23 -15.07
C ALA A 183 -0.63 -3.13 -16.12
N PRO A 184 0.67 -3.33 -15.76
CA PRO A 184 1.73 -3.32 -16.77
C PRO A 184 1.51 -4.41 -17.84
N THR A 185 1.26 -5.63 -17.41
CA THR A 185 1.04 -6.77 -18.32
C THR A 185 -0.22 -6.58 -19.17
N MET A 186 -1.27 -6.02 -18.59
CA MET A 186 -2.51 -5.71 -19.29
C MET A 186 -2.25 -4.69 -20.41
N MET A 187 -1.57 -3.59 -20.14
CA MET A 187 -1.25 -2.57 -21.14
C MET A 187 -0.39 -3.11 -22.27
N ILE A 188 0.63 -3.89 -21.95
CA ILE A 188 1.49 -4.55 -22.96
C ILE A 188 0.66 -5.48 -23.85
N ARG A 189 -0.18 -6.35 -23.28
CA ARG A 189 -0.93 -7.35 -24.05
C ARG A 189 -2.10 -6.79 -24.82
N THR A 190 -2.76 -5.75 -24.30
CA THR A 190 -3.99 -5.20 -24.89
C THR A 190 -3.69 -4.15 -25.95
N TYR A 191 -2.62 -3.35 -25.76
CA TYR A 191 -2.30 -2.20 -26.61
C TYR A 191 -0.95 -2.32 -27.33
N ASP A 192 -0.27 -3.47 -27.21
CA ASP A 192 1.03 -3.77 -27.85
C ASP A 192 2.12 -2.75 -27.56
N LEU A 193 2.14 -2.26 -26.30
CA LEU A 193 3.09 -1.28 -25.83
C LEU A 193 4.39 -1.95 -25.31
N SER A 194 5.52 -1.26 -25.43
CA SER A 194 6.77 -1.71 -24.81
C SER A 194 6.71 -1.59 -23.29
N LEU A 195 7.54 -2.37 -22.60
CA LEU A 195 7.62 -2.33 -21.14
C LEU A 195 8.07 -0.95 -20.63
N SER A 196 8.97 -0.28 -21.35
CA SER A 196 9.45 1.06 -21.00
C SER A 196 8.38 2.13 -21.17
N GLU A 197 7.59 2.10 -22.25
CA GLU A 197 6.45 3.03 -22.44
C GLU A 197 5.42 2.87 -21.34
N VAL A 198 5.03 1.62 -21.06
CA VAL A 198 4.08 1.32 -19.98
C VAL A 198 4.64 1.73 -18.63
N GLY A 199 5.90 1.40 -18.33
CA GLY A 199 6.56 1.78 -17.10
C GLY A 199 6.61 3.29 -16.91
N PHE A 200 6.91 4.04 -17.98
CA PHE A 200 6.97 5.50 -17.96
C PHE A 200 5.60 6.11 -17.65
N LEU A 201 4.59 5.81 -18.46
CA LEU A 201 3.25 6.40 -18.31
C LEU A 201 2.56 5.95 -17.02
N LEU A 202 2.59 4.66 -16.72
CA LEU A 202 1.95 4.13 -15.51
C LEU A 202 2.66 4.63 -14.25
N GLY A 203 3.97 4.80 -14.29
CA GLY A 203 4.74 5.38 -13.19
C GLY A 203 4.34 6.82 -12.89
N ILE A 204 4.27 7.68 -13.90
CA ILE A 204 3.82 9.08 -13.75
C ILE A 204 2.37 9.14 -13.27
N ILE A 205 1.49 8.37 -13.90
CA ILE A 205 0.07 8.32 -13.53
C ILE A 205 -0.09 7.85 -12.08
N THR A 206 0.65 6.83 -11.66
CA THR A 206 0.60 6.33 -10.28
C THR A 206 1.01 7.41 -9.29
N ILE A 207 2.11 8.12 -9.53
CA ILE A 207 2.56 9.21 -8.65
C ILE A 207 1.49 10.30 -8.57
N ILE A 208 1.09 10.84 -9.71
CA ILE A 208 0.20 12.01 -9.75
C ILE A 208 -1.19 11.64 -9.21
N SER A 209 -1.81 10.60 -9.75
CA SER A 209 -3.18 10.23 -9.40
C SER A 209 -3.30 9.75 -7.96
N SER A 210 -2.34 8.91 -7.48
CA SER A 210 -2.44 8.37 -6.12
C SER A 210 -2.17 9.41 -5.05
N ILE A 211 -1.20 10.31 -5.24
CA ILE A 211 -0.94 11.41 -4.30
C ILE A 211 -2.13 12.37 -4.28
N THR A 212 -2.61 12.78 -5.45
CA THR A 212 -3.79 13.66 -5.57
C THR A 212 -5.01 13.04 -4.91
N GLY A 213 -5.26 11.76 -5.18
CA GLY A 213 -6.38 11.00 -4.58
C GLY A 213 -6.30 10.91 -3.07
N THR A 214 -5.10 10.70 -2.52
CA THR A 214 -4.87 10.67 -1.08
C THR A 214 -5.16 12.03 -0.43
N ILE A 215 -4.73 13.13 -1.06
CA ILE A 215 -5.00 14.50 -0.59
C ILE A 215 -6.50 14.81 -0.66
N LEU A 216 -7.14 14.47 -1.77
CA LEU A 216 -8.58 14.68 -1.96
C LEU A 216 -9.40 13.87 -0.93
N ALA A 217 -9.00 12.64 -0.63
CA ALA A 217 -9.66 11.81 0.37
C ALA A 217 -9.55 12.41 1.78
N GLY A 218 -8.38 12.92 2.16
CA GLY A 218 -8.19 13.65 3.42
C GLY A 218 -9.08 14.90 3.49
N SER A 219 -9.08 15.71 2.44
CA SER A 219 -9.92 16.90 2.33
C SER A 219 -11.43 16.58 2.38
N ALA A 220 -11.84 15.47 1.76
CA ALA A 220 -13.22 15.00 1.81
C ALA A 220 -13.63 14.59 3.23
N VAL A 221 -12.74 13.94 3.98
CA VAL A 221 -12.97 13.62 5.40
C VAL A 221 -13.13 14.89 6.23
N ASP A 222 -12.26 15.87 6.04
CA ASP A 222 -12.33 17.15 6.77
C ASP A 222 -13.61 17.91 6.42
N TYR A 223 -13.98 17.98 5.14
CA TYR A 223 -15.25 18.58 4.70
C TYR A 223 -16.46 17.91 5.33
N LEU A 224 -16.48 16.57 5.34
CA LEU A 224 -17.59 15.81 5.95
C LEU A 224 -17.64 16.01 7.48
N ARG A 225 -16.49 16.07 8.16
CA ARG A 225 -16.43 16.36 9.60
C ARG A 225 -16.96 17.76 9.93
N ASN A 226 -16.58 18.75 9.14
CA ASN A 226 -17.08 20.13 9.29
C ASN A 226 -18.61 20.24 9.08
N ASN A 227 -19.19 19.31 8.31
CA ASN A 227 -20.63 19.16 8.13
C ASN A 227 -21.26 18.18 9.16
N ASN A 228 -20.62 17.94 10.29
CA ASN A 228 -21.09 17.12 11.40
C ASN A 228 -21.32 15.62 11.11
N TYR A 229 -20.64 15.08 10.07
CA TYR A 229 -20.66 13.64 9.83
C TYR A 229 -19.59 12.95 10.68
N SER A 230 -19.97 12.32 11.78
CA SER A 230 -19.05 11.56 12.64
C SER A 230 -18.51 10.29 11.97
N ASP A 231 -19.16 9.81 10.90
CA ASP A 231 -18.76 8.67 10.09
C ASP A 231 -17.92 9.08 8.83
N ALA A 232 -17.39 10.28 8.83
CA ALA A 232 -16.70 10.89 7.68
C ALA A 232 -15.65 9.97 6.99
N PRO A 233 -14.73 9.29 7.69
CA PRO A 233 -13.73 8.45 7.03
C PRO A 233 -14.33 7.25 6.29
N VAL A 234 -15.31 6.58 6.89
CA VAL A 234 -15.99 5.42 6.28
C VAL A 234 -16.86 5.86 5.10
N ARG A 235 -17.50 7.01 5.23
CA ARG A 235 -18.30 7.62 4.15
C ARG A 235 -17.42 8.04 2.97
N ALA A 236 -16.27 8.64 3.24
CA ALA A 236 -15.28 8.98 2.21
C ALA A 236 -14.75 7.74 1.49
N ALA A 237 -14.48 6.66 2.23
CA ALA A 237 -14.06 5.38 1.64
C ALA A 237 -15.17 4.79 0.74
N MET A 238 -16.42 4.82 1.18
CA MET A 238 -17.56 4.37 0.37
C MET A 238 -17.69 5.20 -0.93
N ILE A 239 -17.55 6.52 -0.84
CA ILE A 239 -17.57 7.41 -2.01
C ILE A 239 -16.43 7.09 -2.96
N ALA A 240 -15.21 6.92 -2.44
CA ALA A 240 -14.05 6.58 -3.25
C ALA A 240 -14.25 5.27 -4.04
N VAL A 241 -14.81 4.24 -3.40
CA VAL A 241 -15.14 2.96 -4.04
C VAL A 241 -16.18 3.13 -5.15
N ILE A 242 -17.23 3.91 -4.91
CA ILE A 242 -18.29 4.16 -5.92
C ILE A 242 -17.70 4.87 -7.15
N PHE A 243 -16.82 5.85 -6.95
CA PHE A 243 -16.18 6.57 -8.06
C PHE A 243 -15.04 5.78 -8.73
N ALA A 244 -14.42 4.81 -8.04
CA ALA A 244 -13.44 3.92 -8.64
C ALA A 244 -14.07 2.82 -9.53
N LEU A 245 -15.33 2.48 -9.31
CA LEU A 245 -16.02 1.41 -10.04
C LEU A 245 -16.20 1.70 -11.54
N PRO A 246 -16.72 2.85 -12.00
CA PRO A 246 -16.92 3.09 -13.43
C PRO A 246 -15.62 2.98 -14.24
N PRO A 247 -14.49 3.65 -13.88
CA PRO A 247 -13.30 3.60 -14.70
C PRO A 247 -12.67 2.20 -14.78
N ILE A 248 -12.70 1.39 -13.71
CA ILE A 248 -12.15 0.03 -13.79
C ILE A 248 -13.03 -0.89 -14.65
N VAL A 249 -14.35 -0.71 -14.61
CA VAL A 249 -15.28 -1.48 -15.45
C VAL A 249 -15.17 -1.06 -16.92
N LEU A 250 -15.09 0.24 -17.19
CA LEU A 250 -14.97 0.76 -18.54
C LEU A 250 -13.68 0.30 -19.24
N LEU A 251 -12.64 -0.04 -18.49
CA LEU A 251 -11.35 -0.46 -19.04
C LEU A 251 -11.47 -1.67 -19.99
N SER A 252 -12.45 -2.57 -19.79
CA SER A 252 -12.68 -3.71 -20.69
C SER A 252 -13.34 -3.33 -22.02
N PHE A 253 -14.02 -2.19 -22.07
CA PHE A 253 -14.77 -1.74 -23.27
C PHE A 253 -13.99 -0.72 -24.10
N VAL A 254 -12.85 -0.28 -23.62
CA VAL A 254 -12.06 0.77 -24.27
C VAL A 254 -11.02 0.15 -25.20
N ASN A 255 -11.09 0.54 -26.48
CA ASN A 255 -10.11 0.12 -27.51
C ASN A 255 -9.01 1.16 -27.74
N SER A 256 -9.18 2.37 -27.24
CA SER A 256 -8.20 3.44 -27.37
C SER A 256 -7.23 3.43 -26.17
N GLU A 257 -5.94 3.42 -26.45
CA GLU A 257 -4.89 3.53 -25.47
C GLU A 257 -5.05 4.77 -24.58
N VAL A 258 -5.32 5.94 -25.18
CA VAL A 258 -5.51 7.20 -24.45
C VAL A 258 -6.68 7.11 -23.47
N ALA A 259 -7.80 6.53 -23.91
CA ALA A 259 -8.96 6.35 -23.04
C ALA A 259 -8.67 5.34 -21.90
N ALA A 260 -7.84 4.31 -22.16
CA ALA A 260 -7.39 3.42 -21.11
C ALA A 260 -6.54 4.15 -20.06
N TRP A 261 -5.60 5.01 -20.48
CA TRP A 261 -4.81 5.82 -19.55
C TRP A 261 -5.67 6.78 -18.71
N ILE A 262 -6.73 7.34 -19.30
CA ILE A 262 -7.71 8.16 -18.56
C ILE A 262 -8.45 7.31 -17.52
N CYS A 263 -8.94 6.13 -17.90
CA CYS A 263 -9.59 5.21 -16.96
C CYS A 263 -8.66 4.80 -15.82
N ILE A 264 -7.40 4.48 -16.12
CA ILE A 264 -6.37 4.14 -15.13
C ILE A 264 -6.13 5.31 -14.17
N SER A 265 -5.99 6.52 -14.71
CA SER A 265 -5.76 7.72 -13.91
C SER A 265 -6.93 7.99 -12.94
N LEU A 266 -8.16 7.93 -13.42
CA LEU A 266 -9.35 8.10 -12.59
C LEU A 266 -9.51 6.97 -11.57
N TYR A 267 -9.25 5.73 -11.95
CA TYR A 267 -9.29 4.61 -11.03
C TYR A 267 -8.28 4.77 -9.90
N LEU A 268 -7.01 5.06 -10.21
CA LEU A 268 -5.96 5.25 -9.21
C LEU A 268 -6.23 6.46 -8.32
N LEU A 269 -6.81 7.53 -8.85
CA LEU A 269 -7.21 8.72 -8.10
C LEU A 269 -8.11 8.37 -6.91
N PHE A 270 -9.07 7.49 -7.12
CA PHE A 270 -10.03 7.15 -6.06
C PHE A 270 -9.57 5.98 -5.20
N ILE A 271 -9.02 4.91 -5.82
CA ILE A 271 -8.72 3.69 -5.07
C ILE A 271 -7.51 3.82 -4.14
N SER A 272 -6.52 4.67 -4.47
CA SER A 272 -5.29 4.83 -3.68
C SER A 272 -5.53 5.40 -2.28
N SER A 273 -6.71 5.91 -2.02
CA SER A 273 -7.09 6.47 -0.72
C SER A 273 -7.34 5.42 0.38
N PHE A 274 -7.33 4.11 0.07
CA PHE A 274 -7.69 3.05 1.02
C PHE A 274 -6.84 3.06 2.30
N ALA A 275 -5.53 3.27 2.19
CA ALA A 275 -4.63 3.23 3.34
C ALA A 275 -4.85 4.40 4.31
N PRO A 276 -4.84 5.69 3.89
CA PRO A 276 -5.10 6.80 4.80
C PRO A 276 -6.53 6.80 5.34
N LEU A 277 -7.53 6.44 4.53
CA LEU A 277 -8.91 6.35 5.00
C LEU A 277 -9.10 5.26 6.05
N GLY A 278 -8.39 4.13 5.93
CA GLY A 278 -8.37 3.08 6.94
C GLY A 278 -7.83 3.56 8.28
N LEU A 279 -6.70 4.26 8.28
CA LEU A 279 -6.11 4.82 9.50
C LEU A 279 -7.00 5.89 10.14
N LEU A 280 -7.61 6.76 9.33
CA LEU A 280 -8.57 7.77 9.80
C LEU A 280 -9.83 7.14 10.38
N ALA A 281 -10.33 6.05 9.78
CA ALA A 281 -11.48 5.32 10.28
C ALA A 281 -11.18 4.62 11.61
N ILE A 282 -10.03 3.98 11.74
CA ILE A 282 -9.58 3.38 13.00
C ILE A 282 -9.48 4.44 14.10
N SER A 283 -8.89 5.59 13.76
CA SER A 283 -8.71 6.70 14.70
C SER A 283 -10.00 7.22 15.31
N GLY A 284 -11.11 7.14 14.58
CA GLY A 284 -12.42 7.62 15.05
C GLY A 284 -13.20 6.63 15.92
N VAL A 285 -12.74 5.37 16.04
CA VAL A 285 -13.42 4.31 16.81
C VAL A 285 -12.47 3.56 17.75
N SER A 286 -11.33 4.16 18.08
CA SER A 286 -10.35 3.56 18.98
C SER A 286 -9.82 4.60 19.98
N SER A 287 -9.68 4.17 21.24
CA SER A 287 -8.92 4.92 22.25
C SER A 287 -7.42 4.89 21.90
N SER A 288 -6.66 5.83 22.45
CA SER A 288 -5.20 5.92 22.24
C SER A 288 -4.47 4.60 22.55
N ASN A 289 -4.96 3.83 23.53
CA ASN A 289 -4.36 2.59 24.02
C ASN A 289 -4.42 1.41 23.04
N VAL A 290 -5.46 1.36 22.19
CA VAL A 290 -5.68 0.25 21.22
C VAL A 290 -5.48 0.69 19.76
N LYS A 291 -5.36 1.99 19.51
CA LYS A 291 -5.21 2.56 18.16
C LYS A 291 -4.04 1.97 17.38
N GLY A 292 -2.88 1.87 18.01
CA GLY A 292 -1.68 1.30 17.38
C GLY A 292 -1.84 -0.18 17.06
N GLN A 293 -2.49 -0.95 17.94
CA GLN A 293 -2.75 -2.37 17.72
C GLN A 293 -3.75 -2.60 16.59
N LEU A 294 -4.83 -1.78 16.53
CA LEU A 294 -5.79 -1.83 15.41
C LEU A 294 -5.17 -1.43 14.08
N ALA A 295 -4.27 -0.43 14.09
CA ALA A 295 -3.52 -0.06 12.88
C ALA A 295 -2.60 -1.18 12.40
N ALA A 296 -1.95 -1.90 13.31
CA ALA A 296 -1.14 -3.07 12.98
C ALA A 296 -1.99 -4.23 12.40
N ILE A 297 -3.15 -4.51 13.01
CA ILE A 297 -4.12 -5.49 12.49
C ILE A 297 -4.59 -5.06 11.09
N HIS A 298 -4.92 -3.79 10.89
CA HIS A 298 -5.29 -3.25 9.58
C HIS A 298 -4.19 -3.51 8.54
N ALA A 299 -2.96 -3.12 8.83
CA ALA A 299 -1.83 -3.33 7.91
C ALA A 299 -1.63 -4.82 7.57
N PHE A 300 -1.71 -5.70 8.58
CA PHE A 300 -1.64 -7.14 8.38
C PHE A 300 -2.76 -7.66 7.46
N LEU A 301 -4.01 -7.27 7.70
CA LEU A 301 -5.15 -7.69 6.89
C LEU A 301 -5.05 -7.21 5.44
N MET A 302 -4.58 -5.96 5.23
CA MET A 302 -4.35 -5.42 3.87
C MET A 302 -3.30 -6.23 3.11
N MET A 303 -2.21 -6.62 3.77
CA MET A 303 -1.17 -7.45 3.14
C MET A 303 -1.60 -8.90 2.97
N ALA A 304 -2.14 -9.53 4.02
CA ALA A 304 -2.51 -10.93 4.00
C ALA A 304 -3.63 -11.25 3.00
N PHE A 305 -4.60 -10.37 2.87
CA PHE A 305 -5.75 -10.58 1.97
C PHE A 305 -5.68 -9.71 0.71
N GLY A 306 -5.33 -8.43 0.82
CA GLY A 306 -5.28 -7.52 -0.32
C GLY A 306 -4.15 -7.90 -1.28
N LEU A 307 -2.91 -7.85 -0.82
CA LEU A 307 -1.74 -8.11 -1.65
C LEU A 307 -1.64 -9.58 -2.07
N SER A 308 -1.99 -10.51 -1.17
CA SER A 308 -1.87 -11.94 -1.46
C SER A 308 -2.98 -12.45 -2.40
N LEU A 309 -4.26 -12.13 -2.12
CA LEU A 309 -5.39 -12.69 -2.89
C LEU A 309 -5.77 -11.84 -4.11
N GLY A 310 -5.46 -10.55 -4.12
CA GLY A 310 -5.86 -9.65 -5.20
C GLY A 310 -5.37 -10.11 -6.57
N PRO A 311 -4.05 -10.23 -6.79
CA PRO A 311 -3.52 -10.69 -8.07
C PRO A 311 -4.01 -12.08 -8.48
N GLN A 312 -4.20 -12.98 -7.51
CA GLN A 312 -4.67 -14.34 -7.76
C GLN A 312 -6.13 -14.38 -8.23
N LEU A 313 -6.99 -13.51 -7.69
CA LEU A 313 -8.38 -13.42 -8.13
C LEU A 313 -8.47 -12.99 -9.59
N THR A 314 -7.68 -12.01 -10.01
CA THR A 314 -7.63 -11.61 -11.43
C THR A 314 -7.04 -12.70 -12.31
N ALA A 315 -5.99 -13.40 -11.87
CA ALA A 315 -5.45 -14.56 -12.59
C ALA A 315 -6.50 -15.66 -12.73
N PHE A 316 -7.27 -15.94 -11.68
CA PHE A 316 -8.38 -16.90 -11.75
C PHE A 316 -9.39 -16.56 -12.84
N PHE A 317 -9.80 -15.29 -12.96
CA PHE A 317 -10.69 -14.87 -14.04
C PHE A 317 -10.04 -15.05 -15.41
N THR A 318 -8.77 -14.71 -15.56
CA THR A 318 -8.04 -14.86 -16.83
C THR A 318 -7.92 -16.32 -17.25
N ASP A 319 -7.55 -17.20 -16.32
CA ASP A 319 -7.20 -18.59 -16.64
C ASP A 319 -8.42 -19.52 -16.72
N PHE A 320 -9.44 -19.29 -15.88
CA PHE A 320 -10.58 -20.22 -15.75
C PHE A 320 -11.91 -19.67 -16.28
N VAL A 321 -12.10 -18.33 -16.33
CA VAL A 321 -13.36 -17.75 -16.81
C VAL A 321 -13.23 -17.29 -18.26
N PHE A 322 -12.23 -16.44 -18.54
CA PHE A 322 -12.02 -15.94 -19.90
C PHE A 322 -11.13 -16.86 -20.73
N MET A 323 -10.32 -17.72 -20.12
CA MET A 323 -9.44 -18.70 -20.77
C MET A 323 -8.57 -18.10 -21.88
N ASN A 324 -8.23 -16.82 -21.76
CA ASN A 324 -7.45 -16.09 -22.75
C ASN A 324 -6.54 -15.07 -22.06
N PRO A 325 -5.20 -15.22 -22.14
CA PRO A 325 -4.24 -14.29 -21.56
C PRO A 325 -4.37 -12.84 -22.06
N ASN A 326 -4.96 -12.63 -23.26
CA ASN A 326 -5.18 -11.30 -23.82
C ASN A 326 -6.43 -10.60 -23.25
N HIS A 327 -7.30 -11.32 -22.52
CA HIS A 327 -8.48 -10.76 -21.86
C HIS A 327 -8.19 -10.29 -20.42
N LEU A 328 -6.97 -9.89 -20.13
CA LEU A 328 -6.57 -9.44 -18.79
C LEU A 328 -7.30 -8.15 -18.39
N ASN A 329 -7.63 -7.26 -19.33
CA ASN A 329 -8.48 -6.10 -19.11
C ASN A 329 -9.90 -6.49 -18.65
N TRP A 330 -10.50 -7.53 -19.22
CA TRP A 330 -11.78 -8.09 -18.80
C TRP A 330 -11.69 -8.71 -17.39
N SER A 331 -10.59 -9.39 -17.09
CA SER A 331 -10.36 -10.01 -15.78
C SER A 331 -10.23 -8.95 -14.67
N LEU A 332 -9.50 -7.87 -14.92
CA LEU A 332 -9.40 -6.74 -13.99
C LEU A 332 -10.74 -6.05 -13.80
N SER A 333 -11.48 -5.81 -14.89
CA SER A 333 -12.81 -5.21 -14.84
C SER A 333 -13.81 -6.09 -14.08
N ALA A 334 -13.81 -7.41 -14.32
CA ALA A 334 -14.67 -8.36 -13.62
C ALA A 334 -14.33 -8.41 -12.11
N THR A 335 -13.04 -8.45 -11.78
CA THR A 335 -12.58 -8.36 -10.39
C THR A 335 -13.09 -7.08 -9.73
N GLY A 336 -12.94 -5.92 -10.39
CA GLY A 336 -13.42 -4.64 -9.89
C GLY A 336 -14.94 -4.58 -9.75
N ALA A 337 -15.67 -5.09 -10.75
CA ALA A 337 -17.13 -5.12 -10.77
C ALA A 337 -17.75 -5.97 -9.65
N ILE A 338 -17.02 -6.97 -9.14
CA ILE A 338 -17.47 -7.79 -8.02
C ILE A 338 -17.00 -7.19 -6.69
N VAL A 339 -15.72 -6.86 -6.59
CA VAL A 339 -15.05 -6.48 -5.35
C VAL A 339 -15.51 -5.11 -4.84
N LEU A 340 -15.63 -4.10 -5.73
CA LEU A 340 -15.98 -2.74 -5.32
C LEU A 340 -17.43 -2.61 -4.81
N PRO A 341 -18.46 -3.20 -5.44
CA PRO A 341 -19.81 -3.20 -4.86
C PRO A 341 -19.88 -3.88 -3.49
N ILE A 342 -19.18 -5.00 -3.29
CA ILE A 342 -19.09 -5.66 -1.98
C ILE A 342 -18.46 -4.73 -0.95
N SER A 343 -17.35 -4.07 -1.31
CA SER A 343 -16.70 -3.06 -0.46
C SER A 343 -17.66 -1.93 -0.08
N ALA A 344 -18.40 -1.37 -1.04
CA ALA A 344 -19.38 -0.31 -0.82
C ALA A 344 -20.50 -0.75 0.13
N LEU A 345 -21.02 -1.96 -0.05
CA LEU A 345 -22.06 -2.54 0.83
C LEU A 345 -21.55 -2.73 2.26
N LEU A 346 -20.32 -3.19 2.43
CA LEU A 346 -19.69 -3.35 3.74
C LEU A 346 -19.48 -1.99 4.43
N PHE A 347 -19.03 -0.98 3.72
CA PHE A 347 -18.93 0.37 4.26
C PHE A 347 -20.31 0.91 4.66
N LYS A 348 -21.31 0.74 3.80
CA LYS A 348 -22.69 1.14 4.11
C LYS A 348 -23.21 0.46 5.37
N ALA A 349 -22.97 -0.85 5.54
CA ALA A 349 -23.34 -1.60 6.74
C ALA A 349 -22.62 -1.10 8.01
N SER A 350 -21.40 -0.58 7.87
CA SER A 350 -20.61 -0.04 8.97
C SER A 350 -21.07 1.34 9.43
N LEU A 351 -21.63 2.21 8.56
CA LEU A 351 -21.88 3.63 8.83
C LEU A 351 -22.67 3.91 10.13
N SER A 352 -23.80 3.22 10.34
CA SER A 352 -24.64 3.46 11.53
C SER A 352 -23.94 3.07 12.81
N LYS A 353 -23.26 1.93 12.80
CA LYS A 353 -22.54 1.40 13.96
C LYS A 353 -21.24 2.16 14.23
N TYR A 354 -20.61 2.69 13.20
CA TYR A 354 -19.47 3.58 13.33
C TYR A 354 -19.85 4.86 14.09
N ARG A 355 -20.98 5.49 13.75
CA ARG A 355 -21.50 6.68 14.47
C ARG A 355 -21.76 6.41 15.95
N GLU A 356 -22.35 5.25 16.26
CA GLU A 356 -22.59 4.83 17.65
C GLU A 356 -21.27 4.63 18.41
N SER A 357 -20.29 3.93 17.79
CA SER A 357 -18.98 3.66 18.38
C SER A 357 -18.16 4.94 18.58
N SER A 358 -18.15 5.83 17.59
CA SER A 358 -17.44 7.11 17.65
C SER A 358 -17.98 8.02 18.77
N LYS A 359 -19.29 8.06 18.98
CA LYS A 359 -19.89 8.82 20.09
C LYS A 359 -19.50 8.27 21.45
N ARG A 360 -19.42 6.94 21.61
CA ARG A 360 -19.05 6.29 22.89
C ARG A 360 -17.62 6.56 23.32
N ILE A 361 -16.72 6.78 22.37
CA ILE A 361 -15.29 6.98 22.61
C ILE A 361 -14.98 8.46 22.88
N ASN A 362 -15.79 9.38 22.32
CA ASN A 362 -15.59 10.83 22.47
C ASN A 362 -16.38 11.43 23.66
N ASN A 363 -17.26 10.65 24.31
CA ASN A 363 -17.92 10.95 25.57
C ASN A 363 -17.20 10.26 26.75
#